data_95fcb6a3fd3fe8ff584effc2fd71e9ab
#
_entry.id   95fcb6a3fd3fe8ff584effc2fd71e9ab
#
_cell.length_a   1.000
_cell.length_b   1.000
_cell.length_c   1.000
_cell.angle_alpha   90.00
_cell.angle_beta   90.00
_cell.angle_gamma   90.00
#
_symmetry.space_group_name_H-M   'P 1'
#
loop_
_entity.id
_entity.type
_entity.pdbx_description
1 polymer ?
#
loop_
_entity_poly.entity_id
_entity_poly.type
_entity_poly.pdbx_seq_one_letter_code
_entity_poly.pdbx_strand_id
1 'polypeptide(L)'
;MRIGISSAVLYPEYSEISMEKLTNCGFEVFEFFYNCDEEISLPFIEKMKTFCNKAFFISIHPYTAFAEGVFFFSAYERRTREALEKYKNAFRMANELGVKYFTLHGDRLFGNVSKCILTDKAAETLSLLADSAKEEGITLCLENVSWCKSSNPDYIRAVSEKVRNIGFTLDLKQARRANIPYEEYIDAMGSKILNIHVSDFDTEHDCLLPGKGIFDFNKFKKEIEEIGYRGDLLIEVYSEAFGELEELASSKRFLEKIFI
;
A
#
# COMPACT_ATOMS: atom_id res chain seq x y z
N MET A 1 -3.09 -17.74 -1.29
CA MET A 1 -2.52 -16.40 -1.06
C MET A 1 -1.05 -16.56 -0.68
N ARG A 2 -0.12 -15.81 -1.26
CA ARG A 2 1.28 -15.85 -0.82
C ARG A 2 1.48 -14.78 0.26
N ILE A 3 2.49 -14.97 1.12
CA ILE A 3 2.86 -13.98 2.13
C ILE A 3 4.11 -13.26 1.66
N GLY A 4 3.97 -11.97 1.45
CA GLY A 4 5.02 -11.05 1.03
C GLY A 4 5.36 -10.03 2.11
N ILE A 5 6.18 -9.05 1.73
CA ILE A 5 6.66 -8.01 2.62
C ILE A 5 6.93 -6.71 1.84
N SER A 6 6.68 -5.56 2.45
CA SER A 6 7.12 -4.28 1.93
C SER A 6 8.60 -4.04 2.23
N SER A 7 9.37 -3.54 1.27
CA SER A 7 10.77 -3.17 1.50
C SER A 7 10.91 -2.01 2.49
N ALA A 8 9.84 -1.25 2.75
CA ALA A 8 9.79 -0.19 3.75
C ALA A 8 10.09 -0.65 5.18
N VAL A 9 9.91 -1.95 5.50
CA VAL A 9 10.15 -2.47 6.87
C VAL A 9 11.59 -2.30 7.33
N LEU A 10 12.55 -2.14 6.41
CA LEU A 10 13.96 -1.93 6.72
C LEU A 10 14.40 -0.47 6.53
N TYR A 11 13.47 0.48 6.27
CA TYR A 11 13.84 1.89 6.18
C TYR A 11 14.61 2.32 7.46
N PRO A 12 15.73 3.06 7.35
CA PRO A 12 16.27 3.78 6.17
C PRO A 12 17.35 3.03 5.36
N GLU A 13 17.39 1.71 5.36
CA GLU A 13 18.31 0.96 4.50
C GLU A 13 18.06 1.26 3.01
N TYR A 14 19.12 1.20 2.19
CA TYR A 14 18.96 1.27 0.74
C TYR A 14 18.06 0.14 0.21
N SER A 15 17.24 0.44 -0.77
CA SER A 15 16.20 -0.48 -1.27
C SER A 15 16.79 -1.80 -1.76
N GLU A 16 17.92 -1.79 -2.47
CA GLU A 16 18.60 -3.00 -2.93
C GLU A 16 19.18 -3.85 -1.78
N ILE A 17 19.64 -3.22 -0.70
CA ILE A 17 20.14 -3.91 0.51
C ILE A 17 18.95 -4.52 1.25
N SER A 18 17.85 -3.78 1.37
CA SER A 18 16.59 -4.28 1.93
C SER A 18 16.12 -5.52 1.18
N MET A 19 16.11 -5.49 -0.15
CA MET A 19 15.71 -6.61 -0.98
C MET A 19 16.60 -7.84 -0.78
N GLU A 20 17.92 -7.66 -0.71
CA GLU A 20 18.85 -8.76 -0.45
C GLU A 20 18.59 -9.40 0.92
N LYS A 21 18.47 -8.59 1.98
CA LYS A 21 18.20 -9.07 3.35
C LYS A 21 16.88 -9.83 3.43
N LEU A 22 15.80 -9.27 2.86
CA LEU A 22 14.47 -9.87 2.90
C LEU A 22 14.38 -11.14 2.06
N THR A 23 15.06 -11.19 0.91
CA THR A 23 15.17 -12.42 0.11
C THR A 23 15.91 -13.52 0.88
N ASN A 24 16.98 -13.16 1.61
CA ASN A 24 17.71 -14.10 2.48
C ASN A 24 16.86 -14.57 3.68
N CYS A 25 15.87 -13.80 4.12
CA CYS A 25 14.84 -14.22 5.10
C CYS A 25 13.78 -15.15 4.49
N GLY A 26 13.87 -15.48 3.20
CA GLY A 26 12.96 -16.39 2.52
C GLY A 26 11.69 -15.74 1.96
N PHE A 27 11.64 -14.42 1.84
CA PHE A 27 10.54 -13.77 1.13
C PHE A 27 10.75 -13.84 -0.39
N GLU A 28 9.64 -14.06 -1.11
CA GLU A 28 9.61 -14.14 -2.58
C GLU A 28 8.61 -13.15 -3.20
N VAL A 29 7.76 -12.53 -2.38
CA VAL A 29 6.72 -11.58 -2.81
C VAL A 29 6.96 -10.24 -2.13
N PHE A 30 6.99 -9.17 -2.91
CA PHE A 30 7.40 -7.87 -2.42
C PHE A 30 6.50 -6.73 -2.87
N GLU A 31 6.35 -5.75 -1.98
CA GLU A 31 6.11 -4.37 -2.36
C GLU A 31 7.44 -3.62 -2.40
N PHE A 32 7.66 -2.91 -3.49
CA PHE A 32 8.82 -2.05 -3.63
C PHE A 32 8.49 -0.63 -3.13
N PHE A 33 9.04 -0.28 -1.97
CA PHE A 33 8.99 1.10 -1.47
C PHE A 33 10.22 1.84 -1.98
N TYR A 34 10.03 2.80 -2.91
CA TYR A 34 11.14 3.61 -3.39
C TYR A 34 11.30 4.89 -2.55
N ASN A 35 12.56 5.23 -2.21
CA ASN A 35 12.90 6.27 -1.26
C ASN A 35 13.33 7.59 -1.93
N CYS A 36 13.64 7.56 -3.21
CA CYS A 36 14.02 8.75 -3.99
C CYS A 36 13.77 8.54 -5.48
N ASP A 37 13.88 9.63 -6.26
CA ASP A 37 13.64 9.59 -7.71
C ASP A 37 14.68 8.75 -8.48
N GLU A 38 15.87 8.58 -7.95
CA GLU A 38 16.89 7.71 -8.55
C GLU A 38 16.42 6.26 -8.59
N GLU A 39 15.70 5.80 -7.57
CA GLU A 39 15.19 4.44 -7.44
C GLU A 39 14.04 4.11 -8.42
N ILE A 40 13.45 5.13 -9.07
CA ILE A 40 12.52 4.99 -10.20
C ILE A 40 13.14 5.43 -11.54
N SER A 41 14.46 5.32 -11.66
CA SER A 41 15.17 5.44 -12.94
C SER A 41 15.31 4.07 -13.61
N LEU A 42 15.39 4.07 -14.95
CA LEU A 42 15.53 2.81 -15.69
C LEU A 42 16.76 1.99 -15.26
N PRO A 43 17.96 2.58 -15.04
CA PRO A 43 19.12 1.82 -14.57
C PRO A 43 18.90 1.15 -13.20
N PHE A 44 18.17 1.82 -12.30
CA PHE A 44 17.87 1.24 -10.98
C PHE A 44 16.83 0.12 -11.09
N ILE A 45 15.80 0.30 -11.88
CA ILE A 45 14.79 -0.74 -12.13
C ILE A 45 15.43 -1.99 -12.76
N GLU A 46 16.36 -1.84 -13.71
CA GLU A 46 17.11 -2.97 -14.27
C GLU A 46 17.95 -3.69 -13.20
N LYS A 47 18.55 -2.94 -12.26
CA LYS A 47 19.21 -3.53 -11.09
C LYS A 47 18.21 -4.31 -10.23
N MET A 48 17.04 -3.75 -9.93
CA MET A 48 16.00 -4.43 -9.16
C MET A 48 15.49 -5.70 -9.85
N LYS A 49 15.40 -5.71 -11.18
CA LYS A 49 15.04 -6.90 -11.95
C LYS A 49 16.00 -8.08 -11.74
N THR A 50 17.26 -7.83 -11.34
CA THR A 50 18.19 -8.93 -11.04
C THR A 50 17.72 -9.79 -9.86
N PHE A 51 16.92 -9.25 -8.95
CA PHE A 51 16.28 -10.00 -7.88
C PHE A 51 15.09 -10.83 -8.36
N CYS A 52 14.46 -10.48 -9.50
CA CYS A 52 13.23 -11.10 -10.00
C CYS A 52 13.36 -12.58 -10.39
N ASN A 53 14.56 -13.13 -10.48
CA ASN A 53 14.74 -14.57 -10.72
C ASN A 53 14.14 -15.45 -9.60
N LYS A 54 13.90 -14.86 -8.41
CA LYS A 54 13.32 -15.50 -7.23
C LYS A 54 12.31 -14.63 -6.48
N ALA A 55 12.00 -13.44 -7.01
CA ALA A 55 11.17 -12.45 -6.35
C ALA A 55 10.07 -11.95 -7.30
N PHE A 56 8.88 -11.74 -6.75
CA PHE A 56 7.73 -11.17 -7.46
C PHE A 56 7.39 -9.82 -6.83
N PHE A 57 7.55 -8.75 -7.58
CA PHE A 57 7.04 -7.44 -7.17
C PHE A 57 5.57 -7.34 -7.55
N ILE A 58 4.69 -7.11 -6.56
CA ILE A 58 3.25 -7.00 -6.81
C ILE A 58 2.74 -5.58 -6.74
N SER A 59 3.38 -4.74 -5.95
CA SER A 59 3.06 -3.33 -5.80
C SER A 59 4.30 -2.47 -5.65
N ILE A 60 4.11 -1.18 -5.86
CA ILE A 60 5.10 -0.14 -5.59
C ILE A 60 4.46 0.95 -4.72
N HIS A 61 5.25 1.49 -3.80
CA HIS A 61 4.82 2.53 -2.87
C HIS A 61 5.79 3.71 -2.90
N PRO A 62 5.35 4.95 -3.11
CA PRO A 62 6.21 6.11 -3.23
C PRO A 62 6.57 6.73 -1.87
N TYR A 63 7.82 7.16 -1.70
CA TYR A 63 8.24 7.98 -0.57
C TYR A 63 7.51 9.33 -0.51
N THR A 64 6.97 9.79 -1.64
CA THR A 64 6.23 11.05 -1.75
C THR A 64 4.80 10.97 -1.23
N ALA A 65 4.36 9.82 -0.75
CA ALA A 65 2.99 9.59 -0.28
C ALA A 65 2.52 10.64 0.74
N PHE A 66 3.38 11.07 1.67
CA PHE A 66 3.06 12.12 2.65
C PHE A 66 2.82 13.51 2.02
N ALA A 67 3.29 13.76 0.79
CA ALA A 67 3.16 15.03 0.08
C ALA A 67 2.03 15.04 -0.97
N GLU A 68 1.37 13.92 -1.21
CA GLU A 68 0.33 13.77 -2.24
C GLU A 68 -0.82 14.76 -2.07
N GLY A 69 -1.25 15.02 -0.83
CA GLY A 69 -2.25 16.04 -0.54
C GLY A 69 -1.88 17.43 -1.06
N VAL A 70 -0.59 17.77 -1.00
CA VAL A 70 -0.05 19.04 -1.52
C VAL A 70 0.13 18.98 -3.02
N PHE A 71 0.55 17.85 -3.56
CA PHE A 71 0.81 17.69 -5.00
C PHE A 71 -0.48 17.72 -5.81
N PHE A 72 -1.47 16.94 -5.42
CA PHE A 72 -2.63 16.67 -6.25
C PHE A 72 -3.91 17.36 -5.79
N PHE A 73 -4.05 17.64 -4.50
CA PHE A 73 -5.30 18.16 -3.93
C PHE A 73 -5.25 19.62 -3.50
N SER A 74 -4.17 20.32 -3.84
CA SER A 74 -4.05 21.78 -3.64
C SER A 74 -4.71 22.56 -4.77
N ALA A 75 -4.94 23.86 -4.53
CA ALA A 75 -5.47 24.76 -5.56
C ALA A 75 -4.44 25.19 -6.63
N TYR A 76 -3.16 24.79 -6.48
CA TYR A 76 -2.08 25.26 -7.34
C TYR A 76 -1.83 24.30 -8.50
N GLU A 77 -2.54 24.50 -9.61
CA GLU A 77 -2.57 23.60 -10.77
C GLU A 77 -1.22 23.28 -11.41
N ARG A 78 -0.25 24.23 -11.40
CA ARG A 78 1.09 23.97 -11.95
C ARG A 78 1.79 22.84 -11.20
N ARG A 79 1.64 22.81 -9.86
CA ARG A 79 2.18 21.74 -9.03
C ARG A 79 1.56 20.38 -9.36
N THR A 80 0.24 20.36 -9.55
CA THR A 80 -0.47 19.15 -9.94
C THR A 80 0.02 18.60 -11.27
N ARG A 81 0.28 19.46 -12.26
CA ARG A 81 0.85 19.03 -13.55
C ARG A 81 2.25 18.46 -13.43
N GLU A 82 3.13 19.12 -12.67
CA GLU A 82 4.50 18.62 -12.44
C GLU A 82 4.50 17.28 -11.69
N ALA A 83 3.67 17.18 -10.66
CA ALA A 83 3.52 15.95 -9.91
C ALA A 83 2.94 14.81 -10.77
N LEU A 84 1.98 15.10 -11.64
CA LEU A 84 1.41 14.11 -12.55
C LEU A 84 2.47 13.55 -13.51
N GLU A 85 3.31 14.39 -14.10
CA GLU A 85 4.40 13.92 -14.98
C GLU A 85 5.41 13.05 -14.23
N LYS A 86 5.71 13.40 -12.97
CA LYS A 86 6.53 12.59 -12.09
C LYS A 86 5.90 11.21 -11.83
N TYR A 87 4.60 11.18 -11.52
CA TYR A 87 3.87 9.93 -11.25
C TYR A 87 3.70 9.08 -12.52
N LYS A 88 3.49 9.66 -13.69
CA LYS A 88 3.51 8.93 -14.96
C LYS A 88 4.84 8.20 -15.18
N ASN A 89 5.97 8.86 -14.88
CA ASN A 89 7.27 8.19 -14.92
C ASN A 89 7.33 7.03 -13.92
N ALA A 90 6.84 7.24 -12.69
CA ALA A 90 6.81 6.19 -11.66
C ALA A 90 5.91 5.00 -12.11
N PHE A 91 4.75 5.26 -12.72
CA PHE A 91 3.87 4.21 -13.26
C PHE A 91 4.56 3.41 -14.37
N ARG A 92 5.27 4.09 -15.29
CA ARG A 92 6.06 3.43 -16.33
C ARG A 92 7.15 2.55 -15.74
N MET A 93 7.90 3.06 -14.77
CA MET A 93 8.95 2.27 -14.10
C MET A 93 8.38 1.12 -13.27
N ALA A 94 7.20 1.30 -12.69
CA ALA A 94 6.45 0.23 -12.04
C ALA A 94 6.09 -0.89 -13.04
N ASN A 95 5.59 -0.54 -14.22
CA ASN A 95 5.31 -1.52 -15.28
C ASN A 95 6.59 -2.23 -15.76
N GLU A 96 7.69 -1.51 -15.93
CA GLU A 96 9.00 -2.09 -16.27
C GLU A 96 9.47 -3.10 -15.20
N LEU A 97 9.21 -2.84 -13.92
CA LEU A 97 9.51 -3.79 -12.83
C LEU A 97 8.55 -4.99 -12.80
N GLY A 98 7.44 -4.92 -13.54
CA GLY A 98 6.43 -5.98 -13.62
C GLY A 98 5.42 -5.96 -12.47
N VAL A 99 5.29 -4.86 -11.73
CA VAL A 99 4.27 -4.71 -10.69
C VAL A 99 2.88 -4.50 -11.30
N LYS A 100 1.86 -4.74 -10.50
CA LYS A 100 0.45 -4.57 -10.90
C LYS A 100 -0.20 -3.36 -10.27
N TYR A 101 0.24 -3.00 -9.08
CA TYR A 101 -0.43 -2.02 -8.22
C TYR A 101 0.52 -0.91 -7.80
N PHE A 102 -0.03 0.30 -7.72
CA PHE A 102 0.66 1.48 -7.20
C PHE A 102 -0.15 2.02 -6.02
N THR A 103 0.42 2.02 -4.82
CA THR A 103 -0.24 2.51 -3.61
C THR A 103 -0.23 4.05 -3.57
N LEU A 104 -1.39 4.65 -3.32
CA LEU A 104 -1.61 6.09 -3.18
C LEU A 104 -2.24 6.37 -1.82
N HIS A 105 -1.68 7.33 -1.05
CA HIS A 105 -2.30 7.80 0.20
C HIS A 105 -3.43 8.81 -0.04
N GLY A 106 -3.27 9.68 -1.03
CA GLY A 106 -4.30 10.60 -1.49
C GLY A 106 -4.39 11.91 -0.69
N ASP A 107 -5.61 12.42 -0.52
CA ASP A 107 -5.87 13.74 0.04
C ASP A 107 -5.73 13.75 1.56
N ARG A 108 -4.93 14.70 2.08
CA ARG A 108 -4.66 14.82 3.50
C ARG A 108 -5.88 15.34 4.27
N LEU A 109 -6.13 14.73 5.43
CA LEU A 109 -7.16 15.18 6.35
C LEU A 109 -6.68 16.40 7.14
N PHE A 110 -7.44 17.50 7.07
CA PHE A 110 -7.27 18.65 7.93
C PHE A 110 -8.51 18.80 8.80
N GLY A 111 -8.39 18.49 10.09
CA GLY A 111 -9.48 18.61 11.05
C GLY A 111 -10.22 17.29 11.32
N ASN A 112 -11.56 17.35 11.45
CA ASN A 112 -12.35 16.20 11.91
C ASN A 112 -12.70 15.23 10.76
N VAL A 113 -12.55 13.93 11.01
CA VAL A 113 -12.89 12.81 10.09
C VAL A 113 -14.33 12.86 9.58
N SER A 114 -15.28 13.35 10.39
CA SER A 114 -16.68 13.50 9.98
C SER A 114 -16.93 14.47 8.81
N LYS A 115 -15.92 15.23 8.40
CA LYS A 115 -15.98 16.18 7.28
C LYS A 115 -15.25 15.67 6.02
N CYS A 116 -14.95 14.39 5.94
CA CYS A 116 -14.33 13.78 4.76
C CYS A 116 -15.36 13.64 3.63
N ILE A 117 -15.51 14.69 2.84
CA ILE A 117 -16.38 14.68 1.65
C ILE A 117 -15.50 14.59 0.41
N LEU A 118 -15.85 13.69 -0.50
CA LEU A 118 -15.26 13.63 -1.82
C LEU A 118 -15.83 14.77 -2.67
N THR A 119 -15.03 15.81 -2.89
CA THR A 119 -15.40 16.91 -3.79
C THR A 119 -15.27 16.46 -5.25
N ASP A 120 -16.00 17.11 -6.16
CA ASP A 120 -15.91 16.81 -7.61
C ASP A 120 -14.48 16.99 -8.11
N LYS A 121 -13.79 18.07 -7.68
CA LYS A 121 -12.36 18.27 -8.00
C LYS A 121 -11.47 17.14 -7.52
N ALA A 122 -11.69 16.60 -6.32
CA ALA A 122 -10.91 15.47 -5.82
C ALA A 122 -11.21 14.18 -6.61
N ALA A 123 -12.46 13.96 -6.98
CA ALA A 123 -12.85 12.84 -7.84
C ALA A 123 -12.23 12.94 -9.24
N GLU A 124 -12.22 14.12 -9.85
CA GLU A 124 -11.55 14.40 -11.12
C GLU A 124 -10.04 14.13 -11.03
N THR A 125 -9.40 14.57 -9.96
CA THR A 125 -7.97 14.35 -9.73
C THR A 125 -7.64 12.87 -9.58
N LEU A 126 -8.41 12.14 -8.77
CA LEU A 126 -8.24 10.69 -8.60
C LEU A 126 -8.50 9.94 -9.92
N SER A 127 -9.50 10.36 -10.71
CA SER A 127 -9.77 9.78 -12.03
C SER A 127 -8.60 10.00 -12.99
N LEU A 128 -8.05 11.22 -13.03
CA LEU A 128 -6.88 11.55 -13.86
C LEU A 128 -5.65 10.68 -13.48
N LEU A 129 -5.39 10.49 -12.19
CA LEU A 129 -4.30 9.64 -11.71
C LEU A 129 -4.55 8.17 -12.05
N ALA A 130 -5.76 7.65 -11.79
CA ALA A 130 -6.11 6.27 -12.07
C ALA A 130 -6.07 5.94 -13.58
N ASP A 131 -6.52 6.86 -14.42
CA ASP A 131 -6.47 6.71 -15.88
C ASP A 131 -5.03 6.76 -16.37
N SER A 132 -4.20 7.68 -15.84
CA SER A 132 -2.78 7.76 -16.19
C SER A 132 -2.01 6.51 -15.77
N ALA A 133 -2.31 5.92 -14.61
CA ALA A 133 -1.72 4.65 -14.18
C ALA A 133 -2.14 3.51 -15.12
N LYS A 134 -3.42 3.46 -15.49
CA LYS A 134 -3.96 2.44 -16.39
C LYS A 134 -3.33 2.51 -17.78
N GLU A 135 -3.07 3.71 -18.32
CA GLU A 135 -2.37 3.90 -19.59
C GLU A 135 -0.97 3.24 -19.58
N GLU A 136 -0.31 3.20 -18.44
CA GLU A 136 0.97 2.53 -18.24
C GLU A 136 0.81 1.05 -17.76
N GLY A 137 -0.40 0.50 -17.77
CA GLY A 137 -0.66 -0.89 -17.40
C GLY A 137 -0.72 -1.17 -15.89
N ILE A 138 -0.79 -0.13 -15.06
CA ILE A 138 -0.82 -0.18 -13.60
C ILE A 138 -2.22 0.13 -13.08
N THR A 139 -2.62 -0.51 -11.98
CA THR A 139 -3.82 -0.09 -11.24
C THR A 139 -3.42 0.74 -10.03
N LEU A 140 -3.93 1.97 -9.97
CA LEU A 140 -3.79 2.84 -8.81
C LEU A 140 -4.67 2.31 -7.67
N CYS A 141 -4.09 2.11 -6.49
CA CYS A 141 -4.78 1.63 -5.30
C CYS A 141 -4.74 2.68 -4.19
N LEU A 142 -5.91 3.24 -3.85
CA LEU A 142 -6.04 4.18 -2.74
C LEU A 142 -6.00 3.43 -1.40
N GLU A 143 -5.12 3.82 -0.50
CA GLU A 143 -4.97 3.22 0.82
C GLU A 143 -5.81 3.95 1.88
N ASN A 144 -6.31 3.22 2.90
CA ASN A 144 -7.07 3.76 4.04
C ASN A 144 -6.21 4.44 5.09
N VAL A 145 -5.42 5.41 4.70
CA VAL A 145 -4.42 6.05 5.57
C VAL A 145 -5.06 6.91 6.66
N SER A 146 -4.70 6.69 7.92
CA SER A 146 -5.32 7.29 9.10
C SER A 146 -5.30 8.83 9.15
N TRP A 147 -4.33 9.47 8.50
CA TRP A 147 -4.20 10.93 8.42
C TRP A 147 -4.66 11.50 7.05
N CYS A 148 -5.25 10.68 6.20
CA CYS A 148 -5.86 11.06 4.93
C CYS A 148 -7.39 11.00 4.99
N LYS A 149 -8.07 11.59 4.01
CA LYS A 149 -9.53 11.50 3.88
C LYS A 149 -10.00 10.06 3.66
N SER A 150 -9.16 9.22 3.09
CA SER A 150 -9.37 7.77 2.93
C SER A 150 -9.43 7.00 4.27
N SER A 151 -9.11 7.64 5.40
CA SER A 151 -9.42 7.08 6.73
C SER A 151 -10.93 6.95 7.00
N ASN A 152 -11.78 7.62 6.23
CA ASN A 152 -13.23 7.53 6.37
C ASN A 152 -13.81 6.54 5.35
N PRO A 153 -14.49 5.46 5.79
CA PRO A 153 -15.12 4.49 4.88
C PRO A 153 -16.14 5.11 3.93
N ASP A 154 -16.88 6.14 4.34
CA ASP A 154 -17.84 6.82 3.44
C ASP A 154 -17.13 7.58 2.32
N TYR A 155 -15.95 8.15 2.59
CA TYR A 155 -15.12 8.72 1.53
C TYR A 155 -14.67 7.65 0.53
N ILE A 156 -14.26 6.49 1.02
CA ILE A 156 -13.87 5.34 0.19
C ILE A 156 -15.05 4.86 -0.66
N ARG A 157 -16.25 4.73 -0.10
CA ARG A 157 -17.47 4.38 -0.86
C ARG A 157 -17.72 5.38 -1.98
N ALA A 158 -17.65 6.68 -1.68
CA ALA A 158 -17.82 7.73 -2.68
C ALA A 158 -16.76 7.68 -3.79
N VAL A 159 -15.49 7.39 -3.45
CA VAL A 159 -14.42 7.17 -4.43
C VAL A 159 -14.71 5.92 -5.27
N SER A 160 -15.11 4.83 -4.63
CA SER A 160 -15.45 3.58 -5.32
C SER A 160 -16.58 3.75 -6.35
N GLU A 161 -17.56 4.58 -6.06
CA GLU A 161 -18.69 4.88 -6.95
C GLU A 161 -18.32 5.83 -8.10
N LYS A 162 -17.56 6.89 -7.79
CA LYS A 162 -17.31 7.99 -8.74
C LYS A 162 -16.07 7.79 -9.59
N VAL A 163 -15.04 7.12 -9.07
CA VAL A 163 -13.74 6.96 -9.74
C VAL A 163 -13.66 5.58 -10.38
N ARG A 164 -13.58 5.56 -11.71
CA ARG A 164 -13.34 4.32 -12.47
C ARG A 164 -11.87 3.90 -12.34
N ASN A 165 -11.53 2.71 -12.71
CA ASN A 165 -10.13 2.23 -12.82
C ASN A 165 -9.29 2.35 -11.52
N ILE A 166 -9.93 2.61 -10.36
CA ILE A 166 -9.26 2.66 -9.06
C ILE A 166 -9.48 1.35 -8.30
N GLY A 167 -8.42 0.86 -7.68
CA GLY A 167 -8.45 -0.18 -6.66
C GLY A 167 -8.17 0.40 -5.27
N PHE A 168 -8.12 -0.48 -4.29
CA PHE A 168 -7.81 -0.11 -2.91
C PHE A 168 -6.71 -1.00 -2.33
N THR A 169 -5.89 -0.39 -1.49
CA THR A 169 -4.99 -1.06 -0.55
C THR A 169 -5.64 -1.01 0.83
N LEU A 170 -5.95 -2.17 1.41
CA LEU A 170 -6.42 -2.27 2.79
C LEU A 170 -5.21 -2.42 3.71
N ASP A 171 -4.98 -1.45 4.58
CA ASP A 171 -3.93 -1.50 5.59
C ASP A 171 -4.55 -1.63 7.00
N LEU A 172 -4.23 -2.73 7.70
CA LEU A 172 -4.76 -3.03 9.04
C LEU A 172 -4.22 -2.07 10.11
N LYS A 173 -2.95 -1.66 10.01
CA LYS A 173 -2.32 -0.67 10.90
C LYS A 173 -3.01 0.69 10.80
N GLN A 174 -3.34 1.10 9.58
CA GLN A 174 -4.01 2.37 9.35
C GLN A 174 -5.47 2.34 9.85
N ALA A 175 -6.17 1.22 9.68
CA ALA A 175 -7.50 1.02 10.26
C ALA A 175 -7.46 1.14 11.79
N ARG A 176 -6.49 0.48 12.44
CA ARG A 176 -6.24 0.56 13.88
C ARG A 176 -6.00 1.99 14.34
N ARG A 177 -5.13 2.73 13.66
CA ARG A 177 -4.80 4.14 13.97
C ARG A 177 -5.95 5.10 13.74
N ALA A 178 -6.80 4.83 12.78
CA ALA A 178 -8.02 5.59 12.55
C ALA A 178 -9.09 5.30 13.62
N ASN A 179 -8.88 4.27 14.44
CA ASN A 179 -9.85 3.75 15.40
C ASN A 179 -11.19 3.37 14.73
N ILE A 180 -11.09 2.78 13.54
CA ILE A 180 -12.23 2.30 12.74
C ILE A 180 -12.02 0.80 12.51
N PRO A 181 -13.05 -0.04 12.74
CA PRO A 181 -12.97 -1.47 12.46
C PRO A 181 -12.60 -1.72 10.99
N TYR A 182 -11.67 -2.64 10.74
CA TYR A 182 -11.24 -2.96 9.37
C TYR A 182 -12.37 -3.52 8.51
N GLU A 183 -13.40 -4.11 9.14
CA GLU A 183 -14.59 -4.61 8.48
C GLU A 183 -15.37 -3.50 7.75
N GLU A 184 -15.37 -2.28 8.29
CA GLU A 184 -15.99 -1.13 7.62
C GLU A 184 -15.26 -0.75 6.33
N TYR A 185 -13.93 -0.95 6.29
CA TYR A 185 -13.15 -0.77 5.06
C TYR A 185 -13.38 -1.91 4.08
N ILE A 186 -13.48 -3.16 4.55
CA ILE A 186 -13.83 -4.29 3.68
C ILE A 186 -15.18 -4.03 3.00
N ASP A 187 -16.19 -3.58 3.76
CA ASP A 187 -17.49 -3.21 3.21
C ASP A 187 -17.42 -2.06 2.20
N ALA A 188 -16.64 -1.00 2.53
CA ALA A 188 -16.52 0.18 1.68
C ALA A 188 -15.74 -0.07 0.37
N MET A 189 -14.70 -0.88 0.42
CA MET A 189 -13.82 -1.20 -0.72
C MET A 189 -14.34 -2.36 -1.56
N GLY A 190 -14.96 -3.36 -0.91
CA GLY A 190 -15.51 -4.56 -1.52
C GLY A 190 -14.52 -5.31 -2.40
N SER A 191 -14.98 -5.81 -3.54
CA SER A 191 -14.15 -6.55 -4.52
C SER A 191 -13.07 -5.70 -5.20
N LYS A 192 -12.99 -4.40 -4.91
CA LYS A 192 -11.91 -3.52 -5.40
C LYS A 192 -10.68 -3.51 -4.49
N ILE A 193 -10.65 -4.28 -3.41
CA ILE A 193 -9.42 -4.54 -2.66
C ILE A 193 -8.50 -5.37 -3.54
N LEU A 194 -7.34 -4.81 -3.89
CA LEU A 194 -6.36 -5.44 -4.78
C LEU A 194 -5.03 -5.70 -4.07
N ASN A 195 -4.75 -4.97 -2.99
CA ASN A 195 -3.56 -5.11 -2.16
C ASN A 195 -3.95 -5.07 -0.68
N ILE A 196 -3.26 -5.83 0.16
CA ILE A 196 -3.51 -5.85 1.61
C ILE A 196 -2.18 -5.77 2.35
N HIS A 197 -2.06 -4.75 3.20
CA HIS A 197 -0.97 -4.61 4.16
C HIS A 197 -1.39 -5.19 5.52
N VAL A 198 -0.64 -6.15 6.02
CA VAL A 198 -0.92 -6.81 7.29
C VAL A 198 0.09 -6.45 8.35
N SER A 199 -0.41 -6.16 9.52
CA SER A 199 0.31 -6.00 10.78
C SER A 199 -0.52 -6.58 11.90
N ASP A 200 0.05 -6.69 13.09
CA ASP A 200 -0.64 -7.03 14.32
C ASP A 200 -0.65 -5.82 15.26
N PHE A 201 -1.36 -5.92 16.35
CA PHE A 201 -1.42 -4.89 17.41
C PHE A 201 -1.77 -5.52 18.76
N ASP A 202 -1.53 -4.78 19.83
CA ASP A 202 -2.03 -5.11 21.16
C ASP A 202 -2.69 -3.88 21.85
N THR A 203 -2.80 -3.87 23.15
CA THR A 203 -3.39 -2.76 23.91
C THR A 203 -2.47 -1.55 24.00
N GLU A 204 -1.17 -1.72 23.78
CA GLU A 204 -0.14 -0.68 23.95
C GLU A 204 0.46 -0.25 22.60
N HIS A 205 0.43 -1.13 21.59
CA HIS A 205 1.09 -0.92 20.31
C HIS A 205 0.10 -1.07 19.15
N ASP A 206 0.07 -0.09 18.27
CA ASP A 206 -0.77 -0.09 17.06
C ASP A 206 -0.14 -0.82 15.86
N CYS A 207 1.13 -1.22 15.97
CA CYS A 207 1.87 -1.87 14.90
C CYS A 207 2.88 -2.86 15.47
N LEU A 208 2.59 -4.14 15.29
CA LEU A 208 3.43 -5.28 15.65
C LEU A 208 3.56 -6.22 14.45
N LEU A 209 4.56 -7.08 14.48
CA LEU A 209 4.65 -8.19 13.52
C LEU A 209 3.45 -9.15 13.70
N PRO A 210 2.85 -9.66 12.59
CA PRO A 210 1.82 -10.69 12.66
C PRO A 210 2.24 -11.89 13.53
N GLY A 211 1.37 -12.24 14.49
CA GLY A 211 1.58 -13.27 15.51
C GLY A 211 2.25 -12.78 16.80
N LYS A 212 2.50 -11.49 16.93
CA LYS A 212 3.03 -10.88 18.17
C LYS A 212 1.96 -10.13 18.98
N GLY A 213 0.77 -9.96 18.43
CA GLY A 213 -0.34 -9.25 19.06
C GLY A 213 -1.58 -10.10 19.27
N ILE A 214 -2.73 -9.46 19.15
CA ILE A 214 -4.05 -10.06 19.45
C ILE A 214 -4.99 -10.07 18.25
N PHE A 215 -4.53 -9.70 17.06
CA PHE A 215 -5.38 -9.64 15.87
C PHE A 215 -5.84 -11.04 15.44
N ASP A 216 -7.13 -11.20 15.18
CA ASP A 216 -7.70 -12.50 14.74
C ASP A 216 -7.55 -12.70 13.22
N PHE A 217 -6.39 -13.19 12.80
CA PHE A 217 -6.11 -13.51 11.40
C PHE A 217 -7.01 -14.64 10.84
N ASN A 218 -7.56 -15.52 11.68
CA ASN A 218 -8.48 -16.56 11.20
C ASN A 218 -9.86 -15.98 10.83
N LYS A 219 -10.35 -15.02 11.62
CA LYS A 219 -11.54 -14.25 11.29
C LYS A 219 -11.31 -13.44 10.02
N PHE A 220 -10.21 -12.69 9.98
CA PHE A 220 -9.85 -11.85 8.83
C PHE A 220 -9.76 -12.66 7.52
N LYS A 221 -9.15 -13.86 7.55
CA LYS A 221 -9.11 -14.77 6.39
C LYS A 221 -10.49 -15.03 5.82
N LYS A 222 -11.46 -15.39 6.66
CA LYS A 222 -12.84 -15.68 6.22
C LYS A 222 -13.46 -14.47 5.54
N GLU A 223 -13.32 -13.30 6.14
CA GLU A 223 -13.94 -12.08 5.64
C GLU A 223 -13.37 -11.64 4.29
N ILE A 224 -12.05 -11.72 4.08
CA ILE A 224 -11.47 -11.39 2.77
C ILE A 224 -11.78 -12.47 1.72
N GLU A 225 -11.92 -13.73 2.11
CA GLU A 225 -12.35 -14.80 1.21
C GLU A 225 -13.83 -14.63 0.79
N GLU A 226 -14.70 -14.15 1.67
CA GLU A 226 -16.12 -13.87 1.38
C GLU A 226 -16.30 -12.79 0.32
N ILE A 227 -15.46 -11.74 0.33
CA ILE A 227 -15.48 -10.72 -0.74
C ILE A 227 -14.75 -11.16 -2.02
N GLY A 228 -14.25 -12.39 -2.06
CA GLY A 228 -13.57 -12.96 -3.22
C GLY A 228 -12.12 -12.56 -3.37
N TYR A 229 -11.47 -11.97 -2.36
CA TYR A 229 -10.05 -11.64 -2.44
C TYR A 229 -9.19 -12.92 -2.60
N ARG A 230 -8.27 -12.88 -3.56
CA ARG A 230 -7.34 -13.99 -3.88
C ARG A 230 -5.92 -13.48 -4.09
N GLY A 231 -5.67 -12.24 -3.75
CA GLY A 231 -4.34 -11.61 -3.84
C GLY A 231 -3.36 -12.10 -2.78
N ASP A 232 -2.23 -11.46 -2.73
CA ASP A 232 -1.18 -11.72 -1.75
C ASP A 232 -1.35 -10.81 -0.52
N LEU A 233 -0.75 -11.19 0.60
CA LEU A 233 -0.72 -10.39 1.83
C LEU A 233 0.69 -9.88 2.05
N LEU A 234 0.85 -8.58 2.26
CA LEU A 234 2.15 -7.95 2.48
C LEU A 234 2.32 -7.56 3.95
N ILE A 235 3.33 -8.08 4.60
CA ILE A 235 3.74 -7.59 5.92
C ILE A 235 4.26 -6.16 5.75
N GLU A 236 3.63 -5.21 6.43
CA GLU A 236 4.06 -3.82 6.46
C GLU A 236 4.04 -3.28 7.89
N VAL A 237 5.23 -3.21 8.48
CA VAL A 237 5.47 -2.71 9.83
C VAL A 237 6.64 -1.72 9.81
N TYR A 238 6.82 -0.99 10.90
CA TYR A 238 8.00 -0.14 11.09
C TYR A 238 9.19 -0.95 11.60
N SER A 239 10.40 -0.45 11.35
CA SER A 239 11.64 -1.09 11.80
C SER A 239 11.72 -1.30 13.33
N GLU A 240 11.02 -0.48 14.09
CA GLU A 240 10.92 -0.57 15.55
C GLU A 240 10.03 -1.74 16.04
N ALA A 241 9.26 -2.36 15.14
CA ALA A 241 8.34 -3.46 15.48
C ALA A 241 9.07 -4.81 15.68
N PHE A 242 10.36 -4.90 15.38
CA PHE A 242 11.18 -6.10 15.54
C PHE A 242 12.64 -5.74 15.85
N GLY A 243 13.37 -6.71 16.45
CA GLY A 243 14.79 -6.55 16.75
C GLY A 243 15.68 -7.26 15.73
N GLU A 244 15.31 -8.47 15.36
CA GLU A 244 16.11 -9.34 14.51
C GLU A 244 15.37 -9.75 13.24
N LEU A 245 16.10 -9.89 12.12
CA LEU A 245 15.51 -10.27 10.83
C LEU A 245 14.78 -11.62 10.86
N GLU A 246 15.21 -12.55 11.73
CA GLU A 246 14.54 -13.85 11.90
C GLU A 246 13.09 -13.71 12.40
N GLU A 247 12.75 -12.62 13.07
CA GLU A 247 11.38 -12.36 13.50
C GLU A 247 10.45 -12.11 12.30
N LEU A 248 10.96 -11.49 11.22
CA LEU A 248 10.22 -11.33 9.96
C LEU A 248 9.91 -12.69 9.33
N ALA A 249 10.90 -13.58 9.27
CA ALA A 249 10.71 -14.94 8.77
C ALA A 249 9.73 -15.75 9.64
N SER A 250 9.76 -15.55 10.96
CA SER A 250 8.83 -16.17 11.89
C SER A 250 7.40 -15.70 11.70
N SER A 251 7.22 -14.40 11.48
CA SER A 251 5.93 -13.78 11.18
C SER A 251 5.36 -14.27 9.83
N LYS A 252 6.21 -14.42 8.81
CA LYS A 252 5.83 -15.05 7.55
C LYS A 252 5.28 -16.46 7.78
N ARG A 253 6.04 -17.32 8.47
CA ARG A 253 5.62 -18.71 8.79
C ARG A 253 4.32 -18.76 9.61
N PHE A 254 4.10 -17.80 10.49
CA PHE A 254 2.84 -17.69 11.23
C PHE A 254 1.66 -17.45 10.29
N LEU A 255 1.76 -16.49 9.38
CA LEU A 255 0.70 -16.21 8.41
C LEU A 255 0.50 -17.36 7.40
N GLU A 256 1.58 -18.00 6.95
CA GLU A 256 1.49 -19.15 6.04
C GLU A 256 0.66 -20.29 6.62
N LYS A 257 0.77 -20.59 7.93
CA LYS A 257 -0.07 -21.61 8.59
C LYS A 257 -1.56 -21.29 8.56
N ILE A 258 -1.92 -20.01 8.43
CA ILE A 258 -3.32 -19.56 8.43
C ILE A 258 -3.84 -19.47 6.98
N PHE A 259 -3.06 -18.89 6.06
CA PHE A 259 -3.55 -18.48 4.74
C PHE A 259 -3.20 -19.46 3.61
N ILE A 260 -2.27 -20.39 3.83
CA ILE A 260 -1.87 -21.43 2.86
C ILE A 260 -2.30 -22.80 3.38
#